data_9c8cf3f97e930e48709590858135f363
#
_entry.id   9c8cf3f97e930e48709590858135f363
#
_cell.length_a   1.000
_cell.length_b   1.000
_cell.length_c   1.000
_cell.angle_alpha   90.00
_cell.angle_beta   90.00
_cell.angle_gamma   90.00
#
_symmetry.space_group_name_H-M   'P 1'
#
loop_
_entity.id
_entity.type
_entity.pdbx_description
1 polymer ?
#
loop_
_entity_poly.entity_id
_entity_poly.type
_entity_poly.pdbx_seq_one_letter_code
_entity_poly.pdbx_strand_id
1 'polypeptide(L)'
;FIYPILYHNGTFVLSANEMGIFTGATLHEVAHTVGAGNAMGKEISDVAIIVKMIRVMMLVPVLLITSFMVSQPAIKAGEQNGSMKKVSIPWFAIGFLAVIGFNSFDLLPQSLTAFINNVDTFLLTMAMTALGAETSIDKFRKAGAKPFVLASILYIWLIAGGYFLVKYLSLIHISEPTRPRLIS
;
A
#
# COMPACT_ATOMS: atom_id res chain seq x y z
N PHE A 1 14.68 0.95 -3.94
CA PHE A 1 15.91 1.31 -4.70
C PHE A 1 15.67 1.27 -6.21
N ILE A 2 15.01 0.25 -6.77
CA ILE A 2 14.85 0.08 -8.22
C ILE A 2 14.03 1.22 -8.86
N TYR A 3 12.93 1.66 -8.27
CA TYR A 3 12.04 2.68 -8.82
C TYR A 3 12.72 4.04 -9.03
N PRO A 4 13.43 4.61 -8.04
CA PRO A 4 14.17 5.84 -8.26
C PRO A 4 15.21 5.74 -9.35
N ILE A 5 15.94 4.62 -9.44
CA ILE A 5 16.95 4.38 -10.48
C ILE A 5 16.29 4.35 -11.86
N LEU A 6 15.22 3.59 -12.05
CA LEU A 6 14.52 3.49 -13.32
C LEU A 6 13.88 4.82 -13.75
N TYR A 7 13.38 5.60 -12.78
CA TYR A 7 12.81 6.92 -13.02
C TYR A 7 13.88 7.92 -13.48
N HIS A 8 14.99 8.02 -12.76
CA HIS A 8 16.08 8.94 -13.11
C HIS A 8 16.81 8.56 -14.40
N ASN A 9 16.87 7.27 -14.75
CA ASN A 9 17.40 6.80 -16.02
C ASN A 9 16.45 6.99 -17.21
N GLY A 10 15.25 7.54 -16.98
CA GLY A 10 14.27 7.77 -18.06
C GLY A 10 13.66 6.49 -18.64
N THR A 11 13.81 5.34 -17.98
CA THR A 11 13.25 4.06 -18.44
C THR A 11 11.73 4.06 -18.34
N PHE A 12 11.18 4.71 -17.31
CA PHE A 12 9.75 4.93 -17.17
C PHE A 12 9.36 6.27 -17.81
N VAL A 13 8.64 6.19 -18.93
CA VAL A 13 8.04 7.36 -19.59
C VAL A 13 6.68 7.64 -18.90
N LEU A 14 6.74 8.07 -17.65
CA LEU A 14 5.61 8.41 -16.80
C LEU A 14 5.77 9.85 -16.30
N SER A 15 4.67 10.59 -16.24
CA SER A 15 4.64 11.89 -15.56
C SER A 15 4.84 11.72 -14.05
N ALA A 16 5.13 12.81 -13.33
CA ALA A 16 5.31 12.76 -11.88
C ALA A 16 4.08 12.18 -11.16
N ASN A 17 2.89 12.56 -11.59
CA ASN A 17 1.63 12.05 -11.04
C ASN A 17 1.45 10.55 -11.31
N GLU A 18 1.66 10.11 -12.55
CA GLU A 18 1.60 8.68 -12.93
C GLU A 18 2.62 7.85 -12.18
N MET A 19 3.84 8.36 -12.00
CA MET A 19 4.88 7.70 -11.24
C MET A 19 4.52 7.59 -9.75
N GLY A 20 3.87 8.60 -9.19
CA GLY A 20 3.30 8.57 -7.85
C GLY A 20 2.23 7.48 -7.69
N ILE A 21 1.27 7.42 -8.62
CA ILE A 21 0.23 6.39 -8.65
C ILE A 21 0.85 5.00 -8.78
N PHE A 22 1.78 4.81 -9.70
CA PHE A 22 2.49 3.56 -9.91
C PHE A 22 3.22 3.10 -8.64
N THR A 23 3.97 3.99 -8.01
CA THR A 23 4.74 3.70 -6.79
C THR A 23 3.82 3.35 -5.63
N GLY A 24 2.75 4.11 -5.40
CA GLY A 24 1.78 3.85 -4.34
C GLY A 24 0.99 2.56 -4.52
N ALA A 25 0.65 2.22 -5.77
CA ALA A 25 -0.11 1.02 -6.09
C ALA A 25 0.74 -0.26 -6.05
N THR A 26 2.00 -0.22 -6.46
CA THR A 26 2.84 -1.42 -6.63
C THR A 26 3.69 -1.74 -5.41
N LEU A 27 4.18 -0.77 -4.66
CA LEU A 27 4.90 -1.05 -3.41
C LEU A 27 3.95 -1.55 -2.33
N HIS A 28 4.37 -2.55 -1.56
CA HIS A 28 3.51 -3.19 -0.56
C HIS A 28 3.55 -2.48 0.79
N GLU A 29 4.64 -1.85 1.14
CA GLU A 29 4.89 -1.25 2.43
C GLU A 29 4.92 0.27 2.36
N VAL A 30 4.33 0.93 3.38
CA VAL A 30 4.25 2.39 3.47
C VAL A 30 5.64 3.02 3.53
N ALA A 31 6.55 2.45 4.34
CA ALA A 31 7.91 2.96 4.46
C ALA A 31 8.69 2.96 3.14
N HIS A 32 8.58 1.86 2.39
CA HIS A 32 9.20 1.77 1.06
C HIS A 32 8.59 2.77 0.08
N THR A 33 7.28 3.03 0.18
CA THR A 33 6.58 4.01 -0.67
C THR A 33 7.07 5.43 -0.38
N VAL A 34 7.17 5.79 0.91
CA VAL A 34 7.69 7.09 1.34
C VAL A 34 9.16 7.25 0.93
N GLY A 35 10.00 6.24 1.19
CA GLY A 35 11.41 6.27 0.86
C GLY A 35 11.66 6.37 -0.65
N ALA A 36 10.94 5.58 -1.45
CA ALA A 36 11.05 5.65 -2.91
C ALA A 36 10.50 6.97 -3.48
N GLY A 37 9.35 7.43 -2.97
CA GLY A 37 8.75 8.69 -3.38
C GLY A 37 9.67 9.88 -3.10
N ASN A 38 10.20 9.99 -1.90
CA ASN A 38 11.13 11.07 -1.53
C ASN A 38 12.42 11.07 -2.37
N ALA A 39 12.91 9.90 -2.76
CA ALA A 39 14.08 9.78 -3.63
C ALA A 39 13.82 10.21 -5.08
N MET A 40 12.56 10.22 -5.53
CA MET A 40 12.15 10.65 -6.87
C MET A 40 11.65 12.09 -6.93
N GLY A 41 11.16 12.64 -5.82
CA GLY A 41 10.69 14.01 -5.69
C GLY A 41 9.45 14.13 -4.81
N LYS A 42 9.25 15.31 -4.22
CA LYS A 42 8.17 15.54 -3.26
C LYS A 42 6.78 15.32 -3.87
N GLU A 43 6.54 15.79 -5.08
CA GLU A 43 5.26 15.63 -5.78
C GLU A 43 4.92 14.15 -5.97
N ILE A 44 5.88 13.33 -6.39
CA ILE A 44 5.73 11.88 -6.54
C ILE A 44 5.44 11.22 -5.20
N SER A 45 6.14 11.65 -4.14
CA SER A 45 5.96 11.13 -2.79
C SER A 45 4.55 11.39 -2.26
N ASP A 46 4.05 12.61 -2.41
CA ASP A 46 2.73 13.00 -1.91
C ASP A 46 1.62 12.17 -2.59
N VAL A 47 1.68 12.03 -3.91
CA VAL A 47 0.72 11.20 -4.67
C VAL A 47 0.85 9.72 -4.28
N ALA A 48 2.06 9.20 -4.16
CA ALA A 48 2.30 7.80 -3.81
C ALA A 48 1.74 7.45 -2.41
N ILE A 49 1.89 8.36 -1.44
CA ILE A 49 1.35 8.20 -0.10
C ILE A 49 -0.18 8.19 -0.13
N ILE A 50 -0.82 9.14 -0.85
CA ILE A 50 -2.28 9.19 -0.98
C ILE A 50 -2.83 7.89 -1.56
N VAL A 51 -2.27 7.43 -2.67
CA VAL A 51 -2.69 6.17 -3.33
C VAL A 51 -2.52 4.98 -2.38
N LYS A 52 -1.42 4.96 -1.62
CA LYS A 52 -1.17 3.93 -0.62
C LYS A 52 -2.20 3.94 0.50
N MET A 53 -2.57 5.11 1.01
CA MET A 53 -3.58 5.25 2.06
C MET A 53 -4.95 4.77 1.58
N ILE A 54 -5.35 5.12 0.36
CA ILE A 54 -6.59 4.61 -0.26
C ILE A 54 -6.58 3.08 -0.32
N ARG A 55 -5.46 2.47 -0.75
CA ARG A 55 -5.32 1.02 -0.81
C ARG A 55 -5.45 0.37 0.57
N VAL A 56 -4.86 0.95 1.61
CA VAL A 56 -4.97 0.46 3.00
C VAL A 56 -6.41 0.59 3.51
N MET A 57 -7.09 1.69 3.20
CA MET A 57 -8.52 1.86 3.52
C MET A 57 -9.40 0.78 2.87
N MET A 58 -9.15 0.48 1.60
CA MET A 58 -9.90 -0.56 0.88
C MET A 58 -9.63 -1.98 1.41
N LEU A 59 -8.53 -2.20 2.11
CA LEU A 59 -8.23 -3.49 2.73
C LEU A 59 -9.23 -3.83 3.84
N VAL A 60 -9.72 -2.84 4.59
CA VAL A 60 -10.64 -3.05 5.71
C VAL A 60 -11.95 -3.71 5.27
N PRO A 61 -12.72 -3.18 4.31
CA PRO A 61 -13.94 -3.82 3.85
C PRO A 61 -13.68 -5.21 3.24
N VAL A 62 -12.56 -5.38 2.52
CA VAL A 62 -12.19 -6.68 1.93
C VAL A 62 -11.95 -7.72 3.03
N LEU A 63 -11.22 -7.37 4.08
CA LEU A 63 -10.98 -8.26 5.23
C LEU A 63 -12.26 -8.61 5.97
N LEU A 64 -13.17 -7.66 6.14
CA LEU A 64 -14.46 -7.91 6.78
C LEU A 64 -15.32 -8.87 5.94
N ILE A 65 -15.43 -8.64 4.63
CA ILE A 65 -16.16 -9.51 3.72
C ILE A 65 -15.56 -10.92 3.71
N THR A 66 -14.24 -11.02 3.58
CA THR A 66 -13.52 -12.30 3.55
C THR A 66 -13.69 -13.05 4.87
N SER A 67 -13.59 -12.35 6.01
CA SER A 67 -13.79 -12.92 7.33
C SER A 67 -15.22 -13.46 7.48
N PHE A 68 -16.21 -12.73 6.97
CA PHE A 68 -17.60 -13.16 6.97
C PHE A 68 -17.84 -14.37 6.06
N MET A 69 -17.28 -14.37 4.85
CA MET A 69 -17.43 -15.49 3.92
C MET A 69 -16.75 -16.78 4.39
N VAL A 70 -15.56 -16.67 5.00
CA VAL A 70 -14.80 -17.82 5.53
C VAL A 70 -15.41 -18.35 6.84
N SER A 71 -16.13 -17.49 7.56
CA SER A 71 -16.82 -17.88 8.81
C SER A 71 -18.11 -18.69 8.58
N GLN A 72 -18.52 -18.97 7.32
CA GLN A 72 -19.62 -19.88 7.07
C GLN A 72 -19.21 -21.29 7.50
N PRO A 73 -20.01 -21.96 8.35
CA PRO A 73 -19.67 -23.30 8.82
C PRO A 73 -19.68 -24.25 7.61
N ALA A 74 -18.53 -24.83 7.32
CA ALA A 74 -18.53 -26.08 6.57
C ALA A 74 -19.30 -27.09 7.47
N ILE A 75 -20.56 -27.31 7.16
CA ILE A 75 -21.36 -28.37 7.76
C ILE A 75 -20.72 -29.69 7.33
N LYS A 76 -19.69 -30.13 8.05
CA LYS A 76 -19.27 -31.52 8.03
C LYS A 76 -20.23 -32.26 8.95
N ALA A 77 -21.10 -33.04 8.32
CA ALA A 77 -21.96 -34.00 8.98
C ALA A 77 -21.11 -34.86 9.93
N GLY A 78 -21.29 -34.73 11.23
CA GLY A 78 -20.81 -35.71 12.19
C GLY A 78 -20.18 -35.24 13.50
N GLU A 79 -19.95 -33.96 13.76
CA GLU A 79 -19.44 -33.54 15.07
C GLU A 79 -20.40 -32.58 15.77
N GLN A 80 -21.11 -33.15 16.75
CA GLN A 80 -21.95 -32.45 17.72
C GLN A 80 -21.12 -31.73 18.79
N ASN A 81 -20.35 -30.74 18.43
CA ASN A 81 -19.90 -29.70 19.37
C ASN A 81 -19.66 -28.42 18.57
N GLY A 82 -20.75 -27.70 18.36
CA GLY A 82 -20.78 -26.40 17.72
C GLY A 82 -20.10 -25.33 18.57
N SER A 83 -18.79 -25.34 18.62
CA SER A 83 -18.06 -24.15 18.98
C SER A 83 -18.16 -23.20 17.77
N MET A 84 -19.09 -22.24 17.82
CA MET A 84 -19.13 -21.12 16.90
C MET A 84 -17.72 -20.53 16.85
N LYS A 85 -16.97 -20.75 15.74
CA LYS A 85 -15.74 -20.01 15.51
C LYS A 85 -16.11 -18.55 15.53
N LYS A 86 -15.76 -17.86 16.63
CA LYS A 86 -15.94 -16.42 16.78
C LYS A 86 -15.36 -15.77 15.53
N VAL A 87 -16.18 -15.02 14.80
CA VAL A 87 -15.72 -14.13 13.74
C VAL A 87 -14.60 -13.30 14.35
N SER A 88 -13.37 -13.54 13.90
CA SER A 88 -12.23 -12.77 14.37
C SER A 88 -12.33 -11.39 13.74
N ILE A 89 -13.01 -10.48 14.45
CA ILE A 89 -13.09 -9.08 14.02
C ILE A 89 -11.67 -8.51 14.12
N PRO A 90 -11.10 -8.01 13.02
CA PRO A 90 -9.76 -7.40 13.05
C PRO A 90 -9.84 -6.05 13.77
N TRP A 91 -9.62 -6.06 15.09
CA TRP A 91 -9.69 -4.86 15.95
C TRP A 91 -8.85 -3.69 15.44
N PHE A 92 -7.71 -4.00 14.79
CA PHE A 92 -6.87 -2.96 14.19
C PHE A 92 -7.59 -2.20 13.06
N ALA A 93 -8.45 -2.88 12.30
CA ALA A 93 -9.19 -2.26 11.21
C ALA A 93 -10.24 -1.27 11.74
N ILE A 94 -10.90 -1.61 12.85
CA ILE A 94 -11.83 -0.71 13.53
C ILE A 94 -11.08 0.49 14.11
N GLY A 95 -9.94 0.25 14.77
CA GLY A 95 -9.07 1.31 15.27
C GLY A 95 -8.60 2.26 14.16
N PHE A 96 -8.21 1.71 13.01
CA PHE A 96 -7.79 2.49 11.84
C PHE A 96 -8.93 3.39 11.32
N LEU A 97 -10.15 2.85 11.16
CA LEU A 97 -11.31 3.65 10.75
C LEU A 97 -11.65 4.74 11.77
N ALA A 98 -11.55 4.44 13.06
CA ALA A 98 -11.79 5.42 14.12
C ALA A 98 -10.78 6.57 14.06
N VAL A 99 -9.49 6.27 13.83
CA VAL A 99 -8.43 7.29 13.69
C VAL A 99 -8.64 8.12 12.43
N ILE A 100 -9.03 7.53 11.30
CA ILE A 100 -9.36 8.27 10.08
C ILE A 100 -10.53 9.22 10.34
N GLY A 101 -11.62 8.71 10.94
CA GLY A 101 -12.78 9.53 11.28
C GLY A 101 -12.39 10.69 12.20
N PHE A 102 -11.60 10.43 13.22
CA PHE A 102 -11.12 11.46 14.15
C PHE A 102 -10.26 12.51 13.44
N ASN A 103 -9.34 12.08 12.57
CA ASN A 103 -8.48 12.99 11.81
C ASN A 103 -9.25 13.84 10.79
N SER A 104 -10.38 13.32 10.27
CA SER A 104 -11.25 14.05 9.32
C SER A 104 -11.94 15.27 9.94
N PHE A 105 -12.00 15.36 11.24
CA PHE A 105 -12.58 16.52 11.95
C PHE A 105 -11.59 17.67 12.18
N ASP A 106 -10.32 17.52 11.75
CA ASP A 106 -9.24 18.53 11.92
C ASP A 106 -9.14 19.10 13.36
N LEU A 107 -9.43 18.25 14.36
CA LEU A 107 -9.45 18.64 15.78
C LEU A 107 -8.06 18.83 16.37
N LEU A 108 -7.02 18.35 15.68
CA LEU A 108 -5.65 18.39 16.18
C LEU A 108 -4.92 19.65 15.66
N PRO A 109 -4.26 20.43 16.54
CA PRO A 109 -3.41 21.52 16.11
C PRO A 109 -2.23 20.99 15.28
N GLN A 110 -1.84 21.72 14.26
CA GLN A 110 -0.77 21.33 13.32
C GLN A 110 0.55 20.98 14.01
N SER A 111 0.87 21.65 15.12
CA SER A 111 2.08 21.35 15.90
C SER A 111 2.06 19.95 16.51
N LEU A 112 0.89 19.50 16.99
CA LEU A 112 0.73 18.17 17.57
C LEU A 112 0.78 17.09 16.46
N THR A 113 0.15 17.35 15.33
CA THR A 113 0.21 16.46 14.16
C THR A 113 1.65 16.32 13.65
N ALA A 114 2.41 17.41 13.58
CA ALA A 114 3.82 17.35 13.20
C ALA A 114 4.67 16.55 14.20
N PHE A 115 4.42 16.70 15.49
CA PHE A 115 5.09 15.89 16.52
C PHE A 115 4.78 14.41 16.38
N ILE A 116 3.49 14.06 16.22
CA ILE A 116 3.06 12.66 16.02
C ILE A 116 3.71 12.06 14.77
N ASN A 117 3.74 12.80 13.66
CA ASN A 117 4.36 12.33 12.41
C ASN A 117 5.87 12.09 12.56
N ASN A 118 6.57 12.92 13.34
CA ASN A 118 7.99 12.72 13.62
C ASN A 118 8.23 11.45 14.45
N VAL A 119 7.40 11.23 15.48
CA VAL A 119 7.45 10.01 16.31
C VAL A 119 7.14 8.77 15.45
N ASP A 120 6.11 8.84 14.59
CA ASP A 120 5.74 7.75 13.69
C ASP A 120 6.89 7.42 12.73
N THR A 121 7.51 8.42 12.11
CA THR A 121 8.67 8.24 11.23
C THR A 121 9.85 7.58 11.97
N PHE A 122 10.10 7.97 13.22
CA PHE A 122 11.13 7.36 14.05
C PHE A 122 10.82 5.89 14.35
N LEU A 123 9.59 5.60 14.78
CA LEU A 123 9.15 4.23 15.08
C LEU A 123 9.17 3.35 13.83
N LEU A 124 8.76 3.89 12.68
CA LEU A 124 8.80 3.19 11.40
C LEU A 124 10.24 2.85 10.99
N THR A 125 11.16 3.79 11.15
CA THR A 125 12.59 3.57 10.87
C THR A 125 13.17 2.50 11.80
N MET A 126 12.81 2.53 13.08
CA MET A 126 13.23 1.54 14.06
C MET A 126 12.69 0.14 13.73
N ALA A 127 11.41 0.05 13.35
CA ALA A 127 10.79 -1.21 12.92
C ALA A 127 11.48 -1.79 11.68
N MET A 128 11.81 -0.95 10.69
CA MET A 128 12.55 -1.35 9.50
C MET A 128 13.96 -1.85 9.81
N THR A 129 14.64 -1.17 10.71
CA THR A 129 15.97 -1.58 11.17
C THR A 129 15.91 -2.93 11.88
N ALA A 130 14.91 -3.15 12.72
CA ALA A 130 14.70 -4.42 13.41
C ALA A 130 14.43 -5.58 12.43
N LEU A 131 13.57 -5.37 11.43
CA LEU A 131 13.31 -6.33 10.36
C LEU A 131 14.58 -6.64 9.54
N GLY A 132 15.37 -5.62 9.24
CA GLY A 132 16.66 -5.79 8.57
C GLY A 132 17.66 -6.61 9.40
N ALA A 133 17.73 -6.35 10.70
CA ALA A 133 18.60 -7.09 11.63
C ALA A 133 18.16 -8.55 11.81
N GLU A 134 16.86 -8.82 11.79
CA GLU A 134 16.34 -10.20 11.88
C GLU A 134 16.59 -11.01 10.60
N THR A 135 16.81 -10.35 9.48
CA THR A 135 17.05 -10.97 8.18
C THR A 135 18.49 -11.50 8.11
N SER A 136 18.68 -12.81 8.22
CA SER A 136 19.98 -13.46 8.14
C SER A 136 20.16 -14.22 6.84
N ILE A 137 21.39 -14.24 6.32
CA ILE A 137 21.77 -14.97 5.09
C ILE A 137 21.47 -16.47 5.23
N ASP A 138 21.56 -17.01 6.44
CA ASP A 138 21.27 -18.44 6.70
C ASP A 138 19.78 -18.76 6.51
N LYS A 139 18.88 -17.85 6.87
CA LYS A 139 17.44 -18.00 6.61
C LYS A 139 17.17 -18.05 5.09
N PHE A 140 17.87 -17.22 4.31
CA PHE A 140 17.79 -17.23 2.84
C PHE A 140 18.29 -18.54 2.25
N ARG A 141 19.43 -19.04 2.70
CA ARG A 141 19.99 -20.32 2.23
C ARG A 141 19.07 -21.51 2.53
N LYS A 142 18.47 -21.54 3.72
CA LYS A 142 17.51 -22.59 4.12
C LYS A 142 16.21 -22.55 3.34
N ALA A 143 15.73 -21.37 2.93
CA ALA A 143 14.51 -21.21 2.13
C ALA A 143 14.66 -21.79 0.72
N GLY A 144 15.88 -21.86 0.19
CA GLY A 144 16.16 -22.37 -1.15
C GLY A 144 15.76 -21.40 -2.27
N ALA A 145 15.97 -21.81 -3.52
CA ALA A 145 15.74 -20.95 -4.69
C ALA A 145 14.26 -20.76 -5.06
N LYS A 146 13.38 -21.68 -4.71
CA LYS A 146 11.96 -21.66 -5.13
C LYS A 146 11.20 -20.40 -4.71
N PRO A 147 11.25 -19.93 -3.45
CA PRO A 147 10.59 -18.68 -3.03
C PRO A 147 11.13 -17.46 -3.77
N PHE A 148 12.43 -17.44 -4.07
CA PHE A 148 13.05 -16.32 -4.81
C PHE A 148 12.57 -16.23 -6.25
N VAL A 149 12.50 -17.38 -6.94
CA VAL A 149 11.99 -17.42 -8.31
C VAL A 149 10.53 -16.98 -8.34
N LEU A 150 9.71 -17.47 -7.41
CA LEU A 150 8.30 -17.07 -7.30
C LEU A 150 8.17 -15.56 -7.03
N ALA A 151 8.92 -15.05 -6.06
CA ALA A 151 8.92 -13.62 -5.72
C ALA A 151 9.37 -12.75 -6.91
N SER A 152 10.40 -13.19 -7.65
CA SER A 152 10.89 -12.49 -8.84
C SER A 152 9.85 -12.45 -9.96
N ILE A 153 9.17 -13.55 -10.23
CA ILE A 153 8.09 -13.60 -11.24
C ILE A 153 6.94 -12.68 -10.84
N LEU A 154 6.50 -12.74 -9.59
CA LEU A 154 5.44 -11.87 -9.08
C LEU A 154 5.84 -10.39 -9.10
N TYR A 155 7.10 -10.08 -8.81
CA TYR A 155 7.61 -8.73 -8.84
C TYR A 155 7.67 -8.16 -10.27
N ILE A 156 8.15 -8.94 -11.24
CA ILE A 156 8.15 -8.56 -12.65
C ILE A 156 6.71 -8.37 -13.15
N TRP A 157 5.81 -9.27 -12.80
CA TRP A 157 4.39 -9.15 -13.13
C TRP A 157 3.78 -7.87 -12.56
N LEU A 158 4.10 -7.55 -11.30
CA LEU A 158 3.59 -6.35 -10.63
C LEU A 158 4.11 -5.06 -11.28
N ILE A 159 5.39 -5.01 -11.62
CA ILE A 159 5.98 -3.85 -12.30
C ILE A 159 5.38 -3.69 -13.70
N ALA A 160 5.39 -4.74 -14.51
CA ALA A 160 4.86 -4.69 -15.86
C ALA A 160 3.36 -4.40 -15.87
N GLY A 161 2.57 -5.15 -15.10
CA GLY A 161 1.12 -4.97 -15.01
C GLY A 161 0.74 -3.60 -14.45
N GLY A 162 1.42 -3.13 -13.40
CA GLY A 162 1.22 -1.81 -12.83
C GLY A 162 1.55 -0.68 -13.80
N TYR A 163 2.66 -0.80 -14.54
CA TYR A 163 3.06 0.16 -15.57
C TYR A 163 2.01 0.27 -16.68
N PHE A 164 1.59 -0.86 -17.25
CA PHE A 164 0.57 -0.87 -18.29
C PHE A 164 -0.77 -0.33 -17.80
N LEU A 165 -1.17 -0.70 -16.58
CA LEU A 165 -2.43 -0.25 -16.00
C LEU A 165 -2.43 1.25 -15.78
N VAL A 166 -1.37 1.83 -15.20
CA VAL A 166 -1.28 3.28 -14.97
C VAL A 166 -1.24 4.03 -16.30
N LYS A 167 -0.47 3.55 -17.27
CA LYS A 167 -0.40 4.18 -18.59
C LYS A 167 -1.73 4.11 -19.34
N TYR A 168 -2.44 2.98 -19.25
CA TYR A 168 -3.75 2.82 -19.88
C TYR A 168 -4.80 3.74 -19.25
N LEU A 169 -4.84 3.84 -17.92
CA LEU A 169 -5.74 4.74 -17.20
C LEU A 169 -5.44 6.21 -17.50
N SER A 170 -4.17 6.58 -17.59
CA SER A 170 -3.75 7.94 -17.94
C SER A 170 -4.22 8.32 -19.36
N LEU A 171 -4.11 7.42 -20.33
CA LEU A 171 -4.59 7.65 -21.69
C LEU A 171 -6.10 7.89 -21.74
N ILE A 172 -6.89 7.22 -20.91
CA ILE A 172 -8.35 7.41 -20.83
C ILE A 172 -8.67 8.82 -20.28
N HIS A 173 -7.91 9.30 -19.30
CA HIS A 173 -8.14 10.63 -18.70
C HIS A 173 -7.69 11.79 -19.60
N ILE A 174 -6.69 11.59 -20.46
CA ILE A 174 -6.23 12.61 -21.42
C ILE A 174 -7.22 12.78 -22.57
N SER A 175 -8.06 11.79 -22.85
CA SER A 175 -9.08 11.86 -23.90
C SER A 175 -10.36 12.63 -23.51
N GLU A 176 -10.51 13.08 -22.26
CA GLU A 176 -11.58 14.01 -21.91
C GLU A 176 -11.20 15.42 -22.35
N PRO A 177 -11.88 16.02 -23.36
CA PRO A 177 -11.60 17.39 -23.75
C PRO A 177 -11.96 18.29 -22.57
N THR A 178 -10.96 19.01 -22.04
CA THR A 178 -11.19 20.12 -21.11
C THR A 178 -12.24 21.04 -21.72
N ARG A 179 -13.48 21.01 -21.22
CA ARG A 179 -14.48 21.97 -21.59
C ARG A 179 -13.92 23.37 -21.32
N PRO A 180 -13.83 24.26 -22.33
CA PRO A 180 -13.42 25.61 -22.07
C PRO A 180 -14.41 26.21 -21.07
N ARG A 181 -13.92 26.71 -19.94
CA ARG A 181 -14.73 27.53 -19.04
C ARG A 181 -15.15 28.77 -19.85
N LEU A 182 -16.40 28.82 -20.22
CA LEU A 182 -17.00 30.06 -20.73
C LEU A 182 -16.92 31.07 -19.58
N ILE A 183 -15.99 32.00 -19.72
CA ILE A 183 -15.93 33.20 -18.89
C ILE A 183 -17.05 34.09 -19.42
N SER A 184 -18.10 34.21 -18.66
CA SER A 184 -19.12 35.27 -18.80
C SER A 184 -19.00 36.22 -17.65
#